data_0e4b0ca759b571e624156b7ad3d6ed96
#
_entry.id   0e4b0ca759b571e624156b7ad3d6ed96
#
_cell.length_a   1.000
_cell.length_b   1.000
_cell.length_c   1.000
_cell.angle_alpha   90.00
_cell.angle_beta   90.00
_cell.angle_gamma   90.00
#
_symmetry.space_group_name_H-M   'P 1'
#
loop_
_entity.id
_entity.type
_entity.pdbx_description
1 polymer ?
#
loop_
_entity_poly.entity_id
_entity_poly.type
_entity_poly.pdbx_seq_one_letter_code
_entity_poly.pdbx_strand_id
1 'polypeptide(L)'
;ELDTELAKLTGFDITGEVQEDNFDAGSAAENIHNVEQGDVYELGGHRLMCGDSTHIQEVEVLLDGEKANMVLTDPPYGISYKSNYANRDGSENVHRRLLSDAMPQDLLGVLAIMDCPVYVCTRWDVAGQWITFLSNYKYKVKNAIVWVKSNHTMGDLQGAYGSKWELILFAHKGDFKFKTKRDVDVWDLGQIFTSGHRHHPTEKTIKVPSRAISNHPDAEVILDPFAGSGSTLMACEQLKRKCYTMELDPHYCSVIIERWQQFTNKKAIKL
;
A
#
# COMPACT_ATOMS: atom_id res chain seq x y z
N GLU A 1 -22.48 2.56 18.87
CA GLU A 1 -22.84 3.65 19.81
C GLU A 1 -21.66 4.06 20.70
N LEU A 2 -20.94 3.12 21.32
CA LEU A 2 -19.76 3.41 22.16
C LEU A 2 -18.62 4.06 21.35
N ASP A 3 -18.38 3.62 20.14
CA ASP A 3 -17.30 4.14 19.27
C ASP A 3 -17.61 5.57 18.81
N THR A 4 -18.87 5.90 18.59
CA THR A 4 -19.30 7.26 18.24
C THR A 4 -19.20 8.25 19.41
N GLU A 5 -19.39 7.79 20.64
CA GLU A 5 -19.20 8.64 21.83
C GLU A 5 -17.72 8.85 22.17
N LEU A 6 -16.87 7.83 21.95
CA LEU A 6 -15.42 7.95 22.14
C LEU A 6 -14.80 8.94 21.16
N ALA A 7 -15.25 8.92 19.89
CA ALA A 7 -14.84 9.87 18.86
C ALA A 7 -15.19 11.32 19.25
N LYS A 8 -16.35 11.54 19.86
CA LYS A 8 -16.76 12.86 20.35
C LYS A 8 -15.93 13.35 21.54
N LEU A 9 -15.49 12.45 22.42
CA LEU A 9 -14.69 12.77 23.60
C LEU A 9 -13.21 13.03 23.29
N THR A 10 -12.68 12.38 22.26
CA THR A 10 -11.26 12.48 21.91
C THR A 10 -10.98 13.47 20.77
N GLY A 11 -12.02 13.96 20.09
CA GLY A 11 -11.90 14.75 18.87
C GLY A 11 -11.33 13.95 17.70
N PHE A 12 -11.20 12.65 17.86
CA PHE A 12 -10.62 11.72 16.91
C PHE A 12 -11.76 10.90 16.30
N ASP A 13 -12.09 11.18 15.07
CA ASP A 13 -13.08 10.40 14.33
C ASP A 13 -12.43 9.10 13.83
N ILE A 14 -12.41 8.07 14.70
CA ILE A 14 -12.01 6.71 14.33
C ILE A 14 -13.09 6.00 13.49
N THR A 15 -14.26 6.63 13.35
CA THR A 15 -15.39 6.15 12.55
C THR A 15 -15.50 6.87 11.21
N GLY A 16 -14.59 7.77 10.87
CA GLY A 16 -14.52 8.35 9.55
C GLY A 16 -14.49 7.20 8.54
N GLU A 17 -15.67 6.79 8.05
CA GLU A 17 -15.77 5.74 7.05
C GLU A 17 -15.05 6.22 5.80
N VAL A 18 -13.80 5.77 5.66
CA VAL A 18 -13.08 5.94 4.41
C VAL A 18 -13.90 5.28 3.33
N GLN A 19 -14.27 6.06 2.33
CA GLN A 19 -15.06 5.59 1.21
C GLN A 19 -14.15 5.14 0.07
N GLU A 20 -14.47 4.00 -0.52
CA GLU A 20 -13.84 3.62 -1.80
C GLU A 20 -14.19 4.70 -2.84
N ASP A 21 -13.20 5.10 -3.62
CA ASP A 21 -13.32 6.23 -4.56
C ASP A 21 -13.93 5.84 -5.92
N ASN A 22 -14.30 4.57 -6.11
CA ASN A 22 -14.84 4.02 -7.37
C ASN A 22 -13.97 4.30 -8.61
N PHE A 23 -12.71 4.61 -8.43
CA PHE A 23 -11.76 4.84 -9.52
C PHE A 23 -11.41 3.50 -10.20
N ASP A 24 -11.50 3.46 -11.53
CA ASP A 24 -11.11 2.28 -12.32
C ASP A 24 -9.68 2.44 -12.83
N ALA A 25 -8.70 1.94 -12.07
CA ALA A 25 -7.30 1.98 -12.46
C ALA A 25 -7.01 1.18 -13.75
N GLY A 26 -7.87 0.21 -14.08
CA GLY A 26 -7.72 -0.60 -15.30
C GLY A 26 -8.16 0.11 -16.58
N SER A 27 -9.04 1.12 -16.49
CA SER A 27 -9.47 1.94 -17.61
C SER A 27 -8.58 3.15 -17.84
N ALA A 28 -7.78 3.55 -16.85
CA ALA A 28 -6.78 4.61 -16.96
C ALA A 28 -5.54 4.09 -17.73
N ALA A 29 -5.73 3.75 -19.00
CA ALA A 29 -4.78 2.93 -19.77
C ALA A 29 -3.56 3.68 -20.33
N GLU A 30 -3.48 5.00 -20.16
CA GLU A 30 -2.42 5.80 -20.79
C GLU A 30 -1.66 6.65 -19.76
N ASN A 31 -0.36 6.87 -19.99
CA ASN A 31 0.45 7.82 -19.23
C ASN A 31 0.09 9.25 -19.66
N ILE A 32 -1.12 9.70 -19.31
CA ILE A 32 -1.67 11.01 -19.71
C ILE A 32 -0.92 12.20 -19.10
N HIS A 33 -0.17 11.98 -18.02
CA HIS A 33 0.61 13.01 -17.34
C HIS A 33 2.07 13.07 -17.82
N ASN A 34 2.47 12.22 -18.80
CA ASN A 34 3.84 12.13 -19.33
C ASN A 34 4.89 12.02 -18.22
N VAL A 35 4.64 11.14 -17.26
CA VAL A 35 5.56 10.88 -16.15
C VAL A 35 6.78 10.13 -16.66
N GLU A 36 7.95 10.51 -16.18
CA GLU A 36 9.23 9.87 -16.48
C GLU A 36 9.92 9.42 -15.20
N GLN A 37 10.88 8.51 -15.34
CA GLN A 37 11.72 8.07 -14.21
C GLN A 37 12.47 9.27 -13.60
N GLY A 38 12.45 9.36 -12.27
CA GLY A 38 13.05 10.45 -11.51
C GLY A 38 12.09 11.61 -11.23
N ASP A 39 10.92 11.64 -11.86
CA ASP A 39 9.95 12.71 -11.62
C ASP A 39 9.39 12.64 -10.20
N VAL A 40 9.28 13.82 -9.59
CA VAL A 40 8.61 13.99 -8.29
C VAL A 40 7.42 14.92 -8.46
N TYR A 41 6.30 14.53 -7.88
CA TYR A 41 5.06 15.31 -7.90
C TYR A 41 4.60 15.64 -6.49
N GLU A 42 4.15 16.86 -6.29
CA GLU A 42 3.38 17.28 -5.12
C GLU A 42 1.88 17.12 -5.42
N LEU A 43 1.18 16.39 -4.57
CA LEU A 43 -0.25 16.16 -4.63
C LEU A 43 -0.89 16.72 -3.35
N GLY A 44 -1.06 18.04 -3.27
CA GLY A 44 -1.47 18.71 -2.03
C GLY A 44 -0.43 18.60 -0.94
N GLY A 45 -0.70 17.80 0.10
CA GLY A 45 0.28 17.52 1.15
C GLY A 45 1.09 16.24 0.95
N HIS A 46 0.84 15.50 -0.14
CA HIS A 46 1.51 14.24 -0.44
C HIS A 46 2.64 14.43 -1.45
N ARG A 47 3.54 13.46 -1.53
CA ARG A 47 4.60 13.38 -2.55
C ARG A 47 4.55 12.03 -3.25
N LEU A 48 4.65 12.05 -4.56
CA LEU A 48 4.79 10.86 -5.40
C LEU A 48 6.07 10.98 -6.20
N MET A 49 6.90 9.94 -6.17
CA MET A 49 8.08 9.83 -7.02
C MET A 49 7.95 8.64 -7.96
N CYS A 50 8.20 8.88 -9.24
CA CYS A 50 8.44 7.83 -10.21
C CYS A 50 9.88 7.34 -10.06
N GLY A 51 10.10 6.24 -9.34
CA GLY A 51 11.46 5.82 -8.99
C GLY A 51 11.53 4.42 -8.40
N ASP A 52 12.75 3.99 -8.17
CA ASP A 52 13.07 2.67 -7.62
C ASP A 52 13.33 2.76 -6.11
N SER A 53 12.39 2.25 -5.33
CA SER A 53 12.47 2.25 -3.86
C SER A 53 13.59 1.36 -3.28
N THR A 54 14.27 0.56 -4.10
CA THR A 54 15.48 -0.16 -3.71
C THR A 54 16.69 0.78 -3.60
N HIS A 55 16.64 1.94 -4.23
CA HIS A 55 17.67 2.98 -4.18
C HIS A 55 17.40 3.95 -3.02
N ILE A 56 18.16 3.85 -1.94
CA ILE A 56 17.98 4.69 -0.74
C ILE A 56 18.02 6.19 -1.10
N GLN A 57 18.88 6.59 -2.04
CA GLN A 57 19.02 7.98 -2.48
C GLN A 57 17.73 8.53 -3.08
N GLU A 58 16.98 7.73 -3.82
CA GLU A 58 15.69 8.13 -4.38
C GLU A 58 14.63 8.29 -3.27
N VAL A 59 14.65 7.41 -2.28
CA VAL A 59 13.79 7.55 -1.09
C VAL A 59 14.12 8.80 -0.29
N GLU A 60 15.39 9.15 -0.15
CA GLU A 60 15.82 10.40 0.51
C GLU A 60 15.34 11.63 -0.26
N VAL A 61 15.37 11.61 -1.60
CA VAL A 61 14.81 12.67 -2.45
C VAL A 61 13.28 12.77 -2.24
N LEU A 62 12.57 11.64 -2.23
CA LEU A 62 11.13 11.63 -1.96
C LEU A 62 10.81 12.24 -0.59
N LEU A 63 11.56 11.87 0.45
CA LEU A 63 11.33 12.32 1.82
C LEU A 63 11.68 13.81 2.02
N ASP A 64 12.61 14.36 1.25
CA ASP A 64 12.99 15.79 1.30
C ASP A 64 13.30 16.28 2.72
N GLY A 65 14.02 15.48 3.50
CA GLY A 65 14.36 15.76 4.89
C GLY A 65 13.27 15.43 5.92
N GLU A 66 12.08 15.09 5.52
CA GLU A 66 11.01 14.61 6.42
C GLU A 66 11.30 13.19 6.92
N LYS A 67 10.70 12.84 8.05
CA LYS A 67 10.80 11.49 8.62
C LYS A 67 9.47 10.78 8.54
N ALA A 68 9.47 9.58 7.98
CA ALA A 68 8.29 8.74 8.05
C ALA A 68 8.00 8.33 9.49
N ASN A 69 6.74 8.44 9.89
CA ASN A 69 6.24 7.98 11.19
C ASN A 69 5.69 6.56 11.14
N MET A 70 5.43 6.07 9.94
CA MET A 70 4.94 4.73 9.67
C MET A 70 5.31 4.35 8.24
N VAL A 71 5.64 3.08 8.02
CA VAL A 71 5.72 2.48 6.69
C VAL A 71 4.56 1.52 6.52
N LEU A 72 3.86 1.65 5.40
CA LEU A 72 2.88 0.67 4.97
C LEU A 72 3.18 0.32 3.52
N THR A 73 3.37 -0.95 3.22
CA THR A 73 3.92 -1.37 1.94
C THR A 73 3.37 -2.70 1.46
N ASP A 74 3.19 -2.80 0.15
CA ASP A 74 2.81 -4.01 -0.57
C ASP A 74 3.85 -4.37 -1.64
N PRO A 75 5.03 -4.84 -1.22
CA PRO A 75 6.10 -5.16 -2.15
C PRO A 75 5.75 -6.36 -3.03
N PRO A 76 6.37 -6.50 -4.20
CA PRO A 76 6.27 -7.72 -4.99
C PRO A 76 6.75 -8.93 -4.18
N TYR A 77 6.03 -10.06 -4.32
CA TYR A 77 6.23 -11.22 -3.41
C TYR A 77 7.36 -12.15 -3.80
N GLY A 78 8.19 -11.82 -4.80
CA GLY A 78 9.30 -12.67 -5.25
C GLY A 78 8.84 -13.97 -5.92
N ILE A 79 7.67 -13.98 -6.50
CA ILE A 79 7.12 -15.15 -7.18
C ILE A 79 7.02 -14.81 -8.66
N SER A 80 7.67 -15.63 -9.52
CA SER A 80 7.41 -15.57 -10.97
C SER A 80 5.94 -15.95 -11.23
N TYR A 81 5.05 -14.99 -11.02
CA TYR A 81 3.64 -15.16 -11.30
C TYR A 81 3.47 -15.20 -12.81
N LYS A 82 3.45 -16.41 -13.36
CA LYS A 82 2.95 -16.63 -14.71
C LYS A 82 1.44 -16.37 -14.69
N SER A 83 1.07 -15.13 -14.95
CA SER A 83 -0.32 -14.80 -15.22
C SER A 83 -0.72 -15.55 -16.49
N ASN A 84 -1.64 -16.49 -16.39
CA ASN A 84 -2.28 -17.12 -17.55
C ASN A 84 -3.22 -16.16 -18.30
N TYR A 85 -3.29 -14.91 -17.89
CA TYR A 85 -3.97 -13.85 -18.61
C TYR A 85 -3.01 -13.26 -19.65
N ALA A 86 -2.96 -13.88 -20.82
CA ALA A 86 -2.46 -13.20 -22.01
C ALA A 86 -3.32 -11.95 -22.26
N ASN A 87 -2.69 -10.86 -22.69
CA ASN A 87 -3.42 -9.73 -23.23
C ASN A 87 -4.35 -10.24 -24.35
N ARG A 88 -5.47 -9.56 -24.60
CA ARG A 88 -6.41 -9.92 -25.67
C ARG A 88 -5.75 -10.06 -27.05
N ASP A 89 -4.55 -9.51 -27.24
CA ASP A 89 -3.72 -9.58 -28.45
C ASP A 89 -2.66 -10.70 -28.41
N GLY A 90 -2.59 -11.50 -27.32
CA GLY A 90 -1.63 -12.60 -27.18
C GLY A 90 -0.22 -12.18 -26.79
N SER A 91 0.05 -10.89 -26.52
CA SER A 91 1.36 -10.42 -26.08
C SER A 91 1.60 -10.70 -24.58
N GLU A 92 2.81 -11.17 -24.22
CA GLU A 92 3.22 -11.29 -22.81
C GLU A 92 3.49 -9.90 -22.24
N ASN A 93 2.92 -9.63 -21.06
CA ASN A 93 3.14 -8.38 -20.34
C ASN A 93 4.55 -8.38 -19.72
N VAL A 94 5.54 -7.87 -20.45
CA VAL A 94 6.97 -7.89 -20.10
C VAL A 94 7.25 -7.14 -18.80
N HIS A 95 6.51 -6.06 -18.50
CA HIS A 95 6.69 -5.26 -17.29
C HIS A 95 6.35 -5.99 -15.98
N ARG A 96 5.40 -6.91 -16.00
CA ARG A 96 5.06 -7.72 -14.82
C ARG A 96 6.11 -8.77 -14.47
N ARG A 97 6.93 -9.16 -15.43
CA ARG A 97 7.95 -10.21 -15.25
C ARG A 97 9.16 -9.74 -14.45
N LEU A 98 9.52 -8.47 -14.56
CA LEU A 98 10.73 -7.93 -13.94
C LEU A 98 10.58 -7.60 -12.45
N LEU A 99 9.37 -7.32 -12.00
CA LEU A 99 9.09 -6.92 -10.60
C LEU A 99 8.69 -8.09 -9.70
N SER A 100 8.32 -9.25 -10.28
CA SER A 100 7.81 -10.39 -9.52
C SER A 100 8.88 -11.29 -8.91
N ASP A 101 10.14 -11.18 -9.34
CA ASP A 101 11.22 -12.09 -8.94
C ASP A 101 12.16 -11.51 -7.87
N ALA A 102 11.94 -10.26 -7.45
CA ALA A 102 12.77 -9.63 -6.44
C ALA A 102 12.56 -10.23 -5.05
N MET A 103 13.65 -10.50 -4.36
CA MET A 103 13.63 -11.05 -2.99
C MET A 103 13.52 -9.90 -1.97
N PRO A 104 13.01 -10.16 -0.74
CA PRO A 104 12.88 -9.14 0.29
C PRO A 104 14.12 -8.28 0.53
N GLN A 105 15.31 -8.88 0.47
CA GLN A 105 16.57 -8.18 0.66
C GLN A 105 16.85 -7.13 -0.41
N ASP A 106 16.30 -7.31 -1.62
CA ASP A 106 16.52 -6.41 -2.73
C ASP A 106 15.52 -5.23 -2.70
N LEU A 107 14.42 -5.41 -1.96
CA LEU A 107 13.29 -4.48 -2.00
C LEU A 107 13.30 -3.45 -0.85
N LEU A 108 13.99 -3.69 0.25
CA LEU A 108 13.76 -2.90 1.45
C LEU A 108 15.02 -2.42 2.16
N GLY A 109 16.06 -2.04 1.41
CA GLY A 109 17.16 -1.24 1.99
C GLY A 109 16.63 -0.02 2.73
N VAL A 110 15.50 0.54 2.29
CA VAL A 110 14.79 1.64 2.94
C VAL A 110 14.41 1.35 4.39
N LEU A 111 14.08 0.12 4.76
CA LEU A 111 13.76 -0.23 6.15
C LEU A 111 14.97 -0.17 7.08
N ALA A 112 16.19 -0.22 6.53
CA ALA A 112 17.42 -0.04 7.34
C ALA A 112 17.46 1.35 7.99
N ILE A 113 17.05 2.38 7.26
CA ILE A 113 17.10 3.79 7.69
C ILE A 113 15.84 4.25 8.42
N MET A 114 14.75 3.46 8.40
CA MET A 114 13.53 3.80 9.10
C MET A 114 13.57 3.35 10.57
N ASP A 115 13.02 4.19 11.46
CA ASP A 115 12.85 3.90 12.89
C ASP A 115 11.38 4.15 13.30
N CYS A 116 10.46 3.51 12.60
CA CYS A 116 9.03 3.65 12.81
C CYS A 116 8.34 2.30 12.64
N PRO A 117 7.06 2.16 13.06
CA PRO A 117 6.27 0.96 12.81
C PRO A 117 6.14 0.67 11.30
N VAL A 118 6.13 -0.63 10.96
CA VAL A 118 6.02 -1.08 9.58
C VAL A 118 4.91 -2.13 9.44
N TYR A 119 4.14 -1.99 8.38
CA TYR A 119 3.16 -2.95 7.90
C TYR A 119 3.59 -3.45 6.52
N VAL A 120 3.84 -4.74 6.41
CA VAL A 120 4.24 -5.38 5.15
C VAL A 120 3.16 -6.35 4.73
N CYS A 121 2.47 -6.01 3.63
CA CYS A 121 1.55 -6.95 3.00
C CYS A 121 2.33 -8.11 2.40
N THR A 122 1.85 -9.33 2.58
CA THR A 122 2.56 -10.51 2.09
C THR A 122 1.64 -11.72 1.96
N ARG A 123 2.15 -12.76 1.33
CA ARG A 123 1.52 -14.08 1.31
C ARG A 123 2.08 -14.95 2.42
N TRP A 124 1.29 -15.94 2.84
CA TRP A 124 1.65 -16.89 3.91
C TRP A 124 2.92 -17.70 3.59
N ASP A 125 3.12 -18.06 2.32
CA ASP A 125 4.22 -18.94 1.86
C ASP A 125 5.58 -18.23 1.80
N VAL A 126 5.60 -16.89 1.74
CA VAL A 126 6.82 -16.07 1.78
C VAL A 126 6.97 -15.26 3.08
N ALA A 127 5.98 -15.32 3.97
CA ALA A 127 5.99 -14.57 5.24
C ALA A 127 7.23 -14.87 6.09
N GLY A 128 7.72 -16.10 6.10
CA GLY A 128 8.94 -16.49 6.82
C GLY A 128 10.19 -15.74 6.36
N GLN A 129 10.30 -15.46 5.06
CA GLN A 129 11.40 -14.68 4.48
C GLN A 129 11.33 -13.23 4.94
N TRP A 130 10.13 -12.62 4.95
CA TRP A 130 9.89 -11.28 5.45
C TRP A 130 10.19 -11.15 6.94
N ILE A 131 9.78 -12.12 7.76
CA ILE A 131 10.09 -12.15 9.20
C ILE A 131 11.60 -12.17 9.43
N THR A 132 12.32 -13.01 8.70
CA THR A 132 13.78 -13.10 8.78
C THR A 132 14.43 -11.78 8.36
N PHE A 133 14.00 -11.22 7.24
CA PHE A 133 14.50 -9.95 6.72
C PHE A 133 14.28 -8.80 7.73
N LEU A 134 13.05 -8.62 8.22
CA LEU A 134 12.72 -7.59 9.21
C LEU A 134 13.58 -7.73 10.48
N SER A 135 13.82 -8.96 10.93
CA SER A 135 14.66 -9.24 12.10
C SER A 135 16.11 -8.82 11.89
N ASN A 136 16.67 -8.97 10.68
CA ASN A 136 18.00 -8.53 10.33
C ASN A 136 18.18 -7.00 10.47
N TYR A 137 17.11 -6.24 10.25
CA TYR A 137 17.06 -4.79 10.45
C TYR A 137 16.54 -4.37 11.83
N LYS A 138 16.58 -5.29 12.82
CA LYS A 138 16.19 -5.06 14.22
C LYS A 138 14.69 -4.78 14.42
N TYR A 139 13.86 -5.06 13.45
CA TYR A 139 12.42 -5.06 13.65
C TYR A 139 11.97 -6.31 14.41
N LYS A 140 11.05 -6.12 15.33
CA LYS A 140 10.36 -7.21 16.04
C LYS A 140 8.99 -7.39 15.41
N VAL A 141 8.79 -8.46 14.65
CA VAL A 141 7.46 -8.80 14.14
C VAL A 141 6.58 -9.20 15.33
N LYS A 142 5.44 -8.53 15.46
CA LYS A 142 4.51 -8.69 16.60
C LYS A 142 3.26 -9.44 16.22
N ASN A 143 2.71 -9.17 15.05
CA ASN A 143 1.50 -9.82 14.57
C ASN A 143 1.62 -10.16 13.09
N ALA A 144 0.98 -11.25 12.72
CA ALA A 144 0.57 -11.53 11.36
C ALA A 144 -0.95 -11.25 11.29
N ILE A 145 -1.30 -10.09 10.78
CA ILE A 145 -2.69 -9.66 10.65
C ILE A 145 -3.28 -10.38 9.46
N VAL A 146 -4.44 -11.00 9.64
CA VAL A 146 -5.20 -11.69 8.58
C VAL A 146 -6.22 -10.72 8.00
N TRP A 147 -6.01 -10.26 6.77
CA TRP A 147 -7.01 -9.52 6.03
C TRP A 147 -7.91 -10.49 5.27
N VAL A 148 -9.18 -10.55 5.67
CA VAL A 148 -10.20 -11.40 5.03
C VAL A 148 -10.74 -10.71 3.79
N LYS A 149 -10.67 -11.40 2.64
CA LYS A 149 -11.21 -10.93 1.36
C LYS A 149 -12.66 -11.34 1.17
N SER A 150 -13.39 -10.57 0.40
CA SER A 150 -14.78 -10.91 0.03
C SER A 150 -14.86 -12.20 -0.78
N ASN A 151 -13.95 -12.35 -1.75
CA ASN A 151 -13.90 -13.48 -2.67
C ASN A 151 -12.61 -14.29 -2.44
N HIS A 152 -12.68 -15.60 -2.69
CA HIS A 152 -11.49 -16.44 -2.73
C HIS A 152 -10.82 -16.38 -4.10
N THR A 153 -9.52 -16.64 -4.14
CA THR A 153 -8.79 -16.77 -5.40
C THR A 153 -9.13 -18.10 -6.08
N MET A 154 -9.11 -18.10 -7.41
CA MET A 154 -9.36 -19.33 -8.18
C MET A 154 -8.23 -20.36 -8.04
N GLY A 155 -6.97 -19.92 -7.91
CA GLY A 155 -5.80 -20.75 -7.63
C GLY A 155 -5.75 -22.11 -8.34
N ASP A 156 -5.15 -23.09 -7.69
CA ASP A 156 -5.19 -24.51 -8.08
C ASP A 156 -6.53 -25.11 -7.65
N LEU A 157 -7.41 -25.37 -8.60
CA LEU A 157 -8.77 -25.87 -8.34
C LEU A 157 -8.83 -27.31 -7.87
N GLN A 158 -7.75 -28.07 -7.99
CA GLN A 158 -7.72 -29.52 -7.69
C GLN A 158 -6.82 -29.87 -6.50
N GLY A 159 -5.77 -29.10 -6.24
CA GLY A 159 -4.76 -29.43 -5.25
C GLY A 159 -4.68 -28.49 -4.06
N ALA A 160 -5.44 -27.39 -4.02
CA ALA A 160 -5.37 -26.41 -2.95
C ALA A 160 -6.73 -25.80 -2.58
N TYR A 161 -6.84 -25.28 -1.37
CA TYR A 161 -7.98 -24.48 -0.96
C TYR A 161 -7.95 -23.11 -1.63
N GLY A 162 -9.11 -22.56 -2.01
CA GLY A 162 -9.23 -21.18 -2.47
C GLY A 162 -8.84 -20.20 -1.36
N SER A 163 -7.79 -19.40 -1.58
CA SER A 163 -7.32 -18.43 -0.59
C SER A 163 -8.30 -17.27 -0.47
N LYS A 164 -8.80 -17.03 0.74
CA LYS A 164 -9.75 -15.96 1.06
C LYS A 164 -9.15 -14.89 1.98
N TRP A 165 -7.85 -14.88 2.16
CA TRP A 165 -7.16 -13.94 3.02
C TRP A 165 -5.75 -13.65 2.52
N GLU A 166 -5.20 -12.54 2.97
CA GLU A 166 -3.78 -12.16 2.85
C GLU A 166 -3.22 -11.82 4.22
N LEU A 167 -1.91 -11.87 4.37
CA LEU A 167 -1.22 -11.47 5.58
C LEU A 167 -0.70 -10.04 5.48
N ILE A 168 -0.70 -9.37 6.63
CA ILE A 168 0.00 -8.11 6.83
C ILE A 168 0.85 -8.28 8.07
N LEU A 169 2.17 -8.28 7.92
CA LEU A 169 3.09 -8.37 9.04
C LEU A 169 3.23 -6.99 9.68
N PHE A 170 2.90 -6.92 10.97
CA PHE A 170 3.14 -5.74 11.79
C PHE A 170 4.44 -5.91 12.59
N ALA A 171 5.35 -4.96 12.45
CA ALA A 171 6.62 -4.96 13.14
C ALA A 171 7.03 -3.55 13.58
N HIS A 172 7.90 -3.47 14.59
CA HIS A 172 8.49 -2.21 15.03
C HIS A 172 9.88 -2.41 15.65
N LYS A 173 10.65 -1.35 15.75
CA LYS A 173 11.90 -1.30 16.53
C LYS A 173 11.61 -0.76 17.93
N GLY A 174 12.52 -1.02 18.87
CA GLY A 174 12.45 -0.47 20.24
C GLY A 174 11.17 -0.82 21.01
N ASP A 175 10.79 0.08 21.91
CA ASP A 175 9.63 -0.07 22.81
C ASP A 175 8.42 0.71 22.25
N PHE A 176 7.88 0.24 21.15
CA PHE A 176 6.68 0.83 20.59
C PHE A 176 5.43 0.45 21.39
N LYS A 177 4.51 1.40 21.58
CA LYS A 177 3.20 1.20 22.20
C LYS A 177 2.13 1.92 21.38
N PHE A 178 1.03 1.22 21.11
CA PHE A 178 -0.16 1.87 20.55
C PHE A 178 -0.69 2.92 21.53
N LYS A 179 -1.08 4.08 21.00
CA LYS A 179 -1.75 5.14 21.74
C LYS A 179 -3.27 5.07 21.64
N THR A 180 -3.77 4.16 20.82
CA THR A 180 -5.19 3.87 20.65
C THR A 180 -5.58 2.63 21.48
N LYS A 181 -6.90 2.37 21.57
CA LYS A 181 -7.39 1.07 22.01
C LYS A 181 -6.80 -0.01 21.08
N ARG A 182 -6.35 -1.11 21.68
CA ARG A 182 -5.77 -2.24 20.96
C ARG A 182 -6.78 -2.81 19.96
N ASP A 183 -6.41 -2.82 18.69
CA ASP A 183 -7.17 -3.46 17.61
C ASP A 183 -6.90 -4.98 17.59
N VAL A 184 -7.70 -5.72 16.83
CA VAL A 184 -7.56 -7.16 16.61
C VAL A 184 -6.73 -7.46 15.36
N ASP A 185 -6.22 -8.68 15.26
CA ASP A 185 -5.36 -9.12 14.16
C ASP A 185 -6.11 -9.92 13.07
N VAL A 186 -7.43 -9.91 13.10
CA VAL A 186 -8.28 -10.37 11.99
C VAL A 186 -9.08 -9.18 11.48
N TRP A 187 -8.80 -8.78 10.24
CA TRP A 187 -9.43 -7.65 9.59
C TRP A 187 -10.44 -8.13 8.56
N ASP A 188 -11.70 -8.20 8.94
CA ASP A 188 -12.82 -8.33 8.02
C ASP A 188 -13.32 -6.92 7.68
N LEU A 189 -13.01 -6.48 6.48
CA LEU A 189 -13.32 -5.11 6.01
C LEU A 189 -14.60 -5.06 5.17
N GLY A 190 -15.37 -6.12 5.19
CA GLY A 190 -16.61 -6.25 4.45
C GLY A 190 -16.41 -6.45 2.95
N GLN A 191 -17.52 -6.51 2.22
CA GLN A 191 -17.48 -6.65 0.77
C GLN A 191 -17.16 -5.31 0.10
N ILE A 192 -16.24 -5.35 -0.85
CA ILE A 192 -16.02 -4.25 -1.77
C ILE A 192 -16.97 -4.49 -2.93
N PHE A 193 -18.18 -3.95 -2.84
CA PHE A 193 -19.08 -3.92 -3.98
C PHE A 193 -18.74 -2.72 -4.85
N THR A 194 -18.08 -2.98 -5.94
CA THR A 194 -18.02 -2.04 -7.03
C THR A 194 -19.00 -2.49 -8.08
N SER A 195 -20.06 -1.72 -8.20
CA SER A 195 -21.11 -1.98 -9.19
C SER A 195 -20.53 -1.91 -10.60
N GLY A 196 -20.33 -3.07 -11.21
CA GLY A 196 -20.19 -3.20 -12.66
C GLY A 196 -18.79 -3.14 -13.25
N HIS A 197 -17.76 -2.79 -12.53
CA HIS A 197 -16.39 -2.71 -13.06
C HIS A 197 -15.52 -3.84 -12.48
N ARG A 198 -14.82 -4.58 -13.34
CA ARG A 198 -13.86 -5.59 -12.93
C ARG A 198 -12.59 -4.86 -12.51
N HIS A 199 -12.44 -4.58 -11.21
CA HIS A 199 -11.17 -4.10 -10.69
C HIS A 199 -10.05 -5.08 -11.03
N HIS A 200 -8.88 -4.54 -11.26
CA HIS A 200 -7.67 -5.34 -11.45
C HIS A 200 -7.52 -6.28 -10.24
N PRO A 201 -7.24 -7.59 -10.43
CA PRO A 201 -7.21 -8.57 -9.34
C PRO A 201 -6.18 -8.28 -8.24
N THR A 202 -5.29 -7.32 -8.45
CA THR A 202 -4.27 -6.88 -7.49
C THR A 202 -4.56 -5.53 -6.84
N GLU A 203 -5.69 -4.87 -7.16
CA GLU A 203 -6.05 -3.60 -6.54
C GLU A 203 -6.45 -3.82 -5.08
N LYS A 204 -5.79 -3.09 -4.17
CA LYS A 204 -6.12 -3.11 -2.75
C LYS A 204 -7.16 -2.06 -2.41
N THR A 205 -8.08 -2.45 -1.54
CA THR A 205 -9.06 -1.55 -0.94
C THR A 205 -8.35 -0.47 -0.12
N ILE A 206 -8.86 0.75 -0.17
CA ILE A 206 -8.44 1.88 0.67
C ILE A 206 -8.64 1.56 2.17
N LYS A 207 -9.56 0.68 2.53
CA LYS A 207 -9.87 0.30 3.92
C LYS A 207 -8.71 -0.36 4.65
N VAL A 208 -7.85 -1.11 3.94
CA VAL A 208 -6.67 -1.76 4.55
C VAL A 208 -5.68 -0.71 5.08
N PRO A 209 -5.15 0.20 4.25
CA PRO A 209 -4.28 1.26 4.73
C PRO A 209 -4.97 2.17 5.74
N SER A 210 -6.25 2.47 5.56
CA SER A 210 -7.00 3.31 6.50
C SER A 210 -7.04 2.72 7.91
N ARG A 211 -7.32 1.42 8.04
CA ARG A 211 -7.33 0.76 9.34
C ARG A 211 -5.94 0.74 9.98
N ALA A 212 -4.90 0.46 9.19
CA ALA A 212 -3.52 0.51 9.68
C ALA A 212 -3.17 1.92 10.20
N ILE A 213 -3.44 2.97 9.42
CA ILE A 213 -3.14 4.36 9.77
C ILE A 213 -3.93 4.81 11.00
N SER A 214 -5.21 4.43 11.12
CA SER A 214 -6.06 4.80 12.27
C SER A 214 -5.55 4.24 13.59
N ASN A 215 -4.77 3.16 13.58
CA ASN A 215 -4.11 2.63 14.77
C ASN A 215 -2.88 3.47 15.21
N HIS A 216 -2.48 4.46 14.41
CA HIS A 216 -1.34 5.36 14.66
C HIS A 216 -1.76 6.83 14.59
N PRO A 217 -2.47 7.34 15.63
CA PRO A 217 -3.03 8.70 15.60
C PRO A 217 -1.97 9.80 15.45
N ASP A 218 -0.74 9.53 15.87
CA ASP A 218 0.38 10.49 15.78
C ASP A 218 1.21 10.33 14.49
N ALA A 219 0.88 9.40 13.63
CA ALA A 219 1.58 9.23 12.37
C ALA A 219 1.10 10.30 11.38
N GLU A 220 1.92 11.31 11.17
CA GLU A 220 1.64 12.40 10.21
C GLU A 220 2.10 12.06 8.80
N VAL A 221 3.27 11.43 8.68
CA VAL A 221 3.90 11.06 7.39
C VAL A 221 3.94 9.54 7.28
N ILE A 222 3.23 9.02 6.30
CA ILE A 222 3.20 7.61 5.94
C ILE A 222 4.04 7.41 4.68
N LEU A 223 5.00 6.48 4.74
CA LEU A 223 5.80 6.08 3.59
C LEU A 223 5.23 4.79 2.98
N ASP A 224 4.96 4.83 1.69
CA ASP A 224 4.63 3.65 0.89
C ASP A 224 5.61 3.53 -0.28
N PRO A 225 6.63 2.68 -0.19
CA PRO A 225 7.63 2.52 -1.25
C PRO A 225 7.14 1.74 -2.47
N PHE A 226 5.91 1.19 -2.47
CA PHE A 226 5.32 0.43 -3.57
C PHE A 226 3.86 0.80 -3.76
N ALA A 227 3.62 1.99 -4.31
CA ALA A 227 2.31 2.64 -4.37
C ALA A 227 1.24 1.85 -5.14
N GLY A 228 1.64 1.14 -6.21
CA GLY A 228 0.70 0.49 -7.11
C GLY A 228 -0.32 1.47 -7.68
N SER A 229 -1.59 1.29 -7.38
CA SER A 229 -2.67 2.20 -7.80
C SER A 229 -2.92 3.35 -6.80
N GLY A 230 -2.11 3.50 -5.73
CA GLY A 230 -2.19 4.62 -4.80
C GLY A 230 -3.20 4.48 -3.67
N SER A 231 -3.60 3.28 -3.29
CA SER A 231 -4.58 3.06 -2.21
C SER A 231 -4.16 3.68 -0.87
N THR A 232 -2.85 3.62 -0.55
CA THR A 232 -2.29 4.24 0.66
C THR A 232 -2.39 5.77 0.61
N LEU A 233 -2.10 6.37 -0.55
CA LEU A 233 -2.21 7.82 -0.73
C LEU A 233 -3.66 8.28 -0.56
N MET A 234 -4.61 7.56 -1.15
CA MET A 234 -6.04 7.88 -1.03
C MET A 234 -6.55 7.73 0.41
N ALA A 235 -6.06 6.74 1.15
CA ALA A 235 -6.35 6.61 2.58
C ALA A 235 -5.80 7.80 3.38
N CYS A 236 -4.58 8.23 3.09
CA CYS A 236 -3.94 9.37 3.74
C CYS A 236 -4.68 10.68 3.46
N GLU A 237 -5.12 10.93 2.21
CA GLU A 237 -5.90 12.12 1.85
C GLU A 237 -7.19 12.18 2.70
N GLN A 238 -7.94 11.08 2.77
CA GLN A 238 -9.19 11.01 3.54
C GLN A 238 -8.97 11.14 5.05
N LEU A 239 -7.89 10.59 5.57
CA LEU A 239 -7.53 10.65 7.00
C LEU A 239 -6.72 11.91 7.37
N LYS A 240 -6.50 12.84 6.43
CA LYS A 240 -5.72 14.07 6.63
C LYS A 240 -4.31 13.78 7.13
N ARG A 241 -3.65 12.81 6.51
CA ARG A 241 -2.24 12.47 6.71
C ARG A 241 -1.45 12.77 5.43
N LYS A 242 -0.14 12.93 5.55
CA LYS A 242 0.76 13.00 4.39
C LYS A 242 1.12 11.59 3.96
N CYS A 243 1.10 11.33 2.66
CA CYS A 243 1.64 10.10 2.06
C CYS A 243 2.84 10.47 1.20
N TYR A 244 3.98 9.86 1.47
CA TYR A 244 5.15 9.93 0.61
C TYR A 244 5.28 8.56 -0.02
N THR A 245 5.15 8.49 -1.35
CA THR A 245 4.99 7.21 -2.03
C THR A 245 5.82 7.12 -3.30
N MET A 246 6.29 5.92 -3.60
CA MET A 246 7.06 5.63 -4.81
C MET A 246 6.35 4.57 -5.65
N GLU A 247 6.50 4.72 -6.95
CA GLU A 247 6.06 3.74 -7.93
C GLU A 247 7.09 3.69 -9.07
N LEU A 248 7.47 2.49 -9.45
CA LEU A 248 8.48 2.30 -10.49
C LEU A 248 7.93 2.53 -11.89
N ASP A 249 6.67 2.20 -12.13
CA ASP A 249 6.05 2.31 -13.44
C ASP A 249 5.47 3.72 -13.67
N PRO A 250 5.99 4.49 -14.65
CA PRO A 250 5.46 5.81 -15.00
C PRO A 250 3.95 5.81 -15.31
N HIS A 251 3.44 4.70 -15.86
CA HIS A 251 2.01 4.57 -16.11
C HIS A 251 1.21 4.55 -14.80
N TYR A 252 1.63 3.76 -13.81
CA TYR A 252 0.96 3.74 -12.51
C TYR A 252 1.13 5.06 -11.74
N CYS A 253 2.26 5.75 -11.88
CA CYS A 253 2.39 7.12 -11.35
C CYS A 253 1.34 8.05 -11.96
N SER A 254 1.12 7.98 -13.28
CA SER A 254 0.07 8.75 -13.96
C SER A 254 -1.34 8.38 -13.48
N VAL A 255 -1.59 7.09 -13.22
CA VAL A 255 -2.85 6.60 -12.62
C VAL A 255 -3.08 7.20 -11.23
N ILE A 256 -2.05 7.22 -10.37
CA ILE A 256 -2.13 7.82 -9.02
C ILE A 256 -2.47 9.30 -9.10
N ILE A 257 -1.79 10.04 -9.97
CA ILE A 257 -2.03 11.47 -10.17
C ILE A 257 -3.49 11.70 -10.59
N GLU A 258 -3.96 10.96 -11.59
CA GLU A 258 -5.32 11.11 -12.09
C GLU A 258 -6.36 10.76 -11.02
N ARG A 259 -6.18 9.65 -10.31
CA ARG A 259 -7.04 9.23 -9.20
C ARG A 259 -7.17 10.31 -8.13
N TRP A 260 -6.04 10.86 -7.70
CA TRP A 260 -6.02 11.90 -6.68
C TRP A 260 -6.64 13.21 -7.19
N GLN A 261 -6.37 13.61 -8.42
CA GLN A 261 -6.97 14.81 -9.02
C GLN A 261 -8.49 14.70 -9.15
N GLN A 262 -9.00 13.54 -9.59
CA GLN A 262 -10.44 13.29 -9.67
C GLN A 262 -11.11 13.32 -8.30
N PHE A 263 -10.48 12.72 -7.30
CA PHE A 263 -11.02 12.67 -5.95
C PHE A 263 -11.05 14.05 -5.27
N THR A 264 -9.98 14.83 -5.41
CA THR A 264 -9.80 16.09 -4.68
C THR A 264 -10.24 17.32 -5.47
N ASN A 265 -10.40 17.19 -6.78
CA ASN A 265 -10.58 18.30 -7.72
C ASN A 265 -9.43 19.33 -7.66
N LYS A 266 -8.22 18.88 -7.31
CA LYS A 266 -6.99 19.69 -7.30
C LYS A 266 -6.07 19.24 -8.42
N LYS A 267 -4.99 19.99 -8.68
CA LYS A 267 -3.94 19.62 -9.66
C LYS A 267 -2.67 19.20 -8.95
N ALA A 268 -2.05 18.12 -9.41
CA ALA A 268 -0.70 17.74 -9.04
C ALA A 268 0.32 18.72 -9.67
N ILE A 269 1.42 18.94 -8.98
CA ILE A 269 2.50 19.85 -9.40
C ILE A 269 3.77 19.02 -9.55
N LYS A 270 4.38 19.03 -10.74
CA LYS A 270 5.70 18.46 -10.97
C LYS A 270 6.74 19.37 -10.35
N LEU A 271 7.65 18.83 -9.50
CA LEU A 271 8.69 19.56 -8.78
C LEU A 271 9.99 19.67 -9.59
#